data_3e0ce88efe32bbad2c69fa527622f1f2
#
_entry.id   3e0ce88efe32bbad2c69fa527622f1f2
#
_cell.length_a   1.000
_cell.length_b   1.000
_cell.length_c   1.000
_cell.angle_alpha   90.00
_cell.angle_beta   90.00
_cell.angle_gamma   90.00
#
_symmetry.space_group_name_H-M   'P 1'
#
loop_
_entity.id
_entity.type
_entity.pdbx_description
1 polymer ?
#
loop_
_entity_poly.entity_id
_entity_poly.type
_entity_poly.pdbx_seq_one_letter_code
_entity_poly.pdbx_strand_id
1 'polypeptide(L)'
;MDSCRIVAYYVCVVIIINRAKMTVFKLSKELVFPSPEYADADGLLAVGGDLSVKRLLLAYQMGIFPWYSKEMPILWWSPDPRLILKPEDLKIPKRLMRLIKKGSFKITLDQAFSDVIRECASVKRPSQNDTWITEDMIEAYCRLHQEGFAHSVESWQNGELVGGLYGISLGRAFFGESMFSRVSNASKIAFVHLVWFLASRSFSLIDCQLTTKHLLSFGAQESQRKEFLRMLGEALQYKTQREKWKLPEGG
;
A
#
# COMPACT_ATOMS: atom_id res chain seq x y z
N MET A 1 -4.45 -13.33 -43.22
CA MET A 1 -5.11 -13.95 -42.04
C MET A 1 -4.45 -13.40 -40.80
N ASP A 2 -4.86 -12.17 -40.41
CA ASP A 2 -4.43 -11.55 -39.15
C ASP A 2 -5.54 -10.63 -38.71
N SER A 3 -6.51 -11.22 -38.05
CA SER A 3 -7.62 -10.50 -37.41
C SER A 3 -7.77 -11.04 -36.03
N CYS A 4 -7.10 -10.44 -35.05
CA CYS A 4 -7.53 -10.46 -33.65
C CYS A 4 -6.48 -9.83 -32.72
N ARG A 5 -6.28 -8.52 -32.80
CA ARG A 5 -5.54 -7.74 -31.78
C ARG A 5 -5.90 -6.26 -31.77
N ILE A 6 -7.16 -5.92 -31.88
CA ILE A 6 -7.64 -4.54 -31.67
C ILE A 6 -8.99 -4.64 -30.96
N VAL A 7 -9.00 -4.91 -29.68
CA VAL A 7 -10.15 -4.63 -28.79
C VAL A 7 -9.61 -4.43 -27.38
N ALA A 8 -9.11 -3.24 -27.07
CA ALA A 8 -8.91 -2.78 -25.68
C ALA A 8 -8.63 -1.28 -25.55
N TYR A 9 -8.90 -0.46 -26.56
CA TYR A 9 -8.45 0.95 -26.58
C TYR A 9 -9.56 2.02 -26.55
N TYR A 10 -10.81 1.71 -26.26
CA TYR A 10 -11.90 2.68 -26.52
C TYR A 10 -12.77 3.05 -25.32
N VAL A 11 -12.28 3.14 -24.06
CA VAL A 11 -13.15 3.63 -22.96
C VAL A 11 -12.48 4.63 -22.01
N CYS A 12 -11.30 5.14 -22.30
CA CYS A 12 -10.73 6.24 -21.54
C CYS A 12 -10.91 7.57 -22.28
N VAL A 13 -11.77 8.46 -21.78
CA VAL A 13 -11.86 9.83 -22.28
C VAL A 13 -10.64 10.59 -21.78
N VAL A 14 -9.77 11.02 -22.70
CA VAL A 14 -8.60 11.85 -22.39
C VAL A 14 -9.07 13.26 -22.03
N ILE A 15 -8.83 13.71 -20.82
CA ILE A 15 -8.94 15.13 -20.44
C ILE A 15 -7.56 15.75 -20.54
N ILE A 16 -7.35 16.62 -21.53
CA ILE A 16 -6.14 17.43 -21.63
C ILE A 16 -6.33 18.63 -20.71
N ILE A 17 -5.72 18.60 -19.52
CA ILE A 17 -5.54 19.80 -18.70
C ILE A 17 -4.29 20.50 -19.24
N ASN A 18 -4.47 21.70 -19.80
CA ASN A 18 -3.48 22.45 -20.52
C ASN A 18 -2.37 23.01 -19.62
N ARG A 19 -1.39 22.17 -19.26
CA ARG A 19 -0.02 22.54 -18.89
C ARG A 19 0.90 21.49 -19.52
N ALA A 20 1.52 21.84 -20.65
CA ALA A 20 2.60 21.09 -21.33
C ALA A 20 2.52 19.55 -21.22
N LYS A 21 1.75 18.89 -22.12
CA LYS A 21 1.77 17.42 -22.38
C LYS A 21 1.52 16.47 -21.19
N MET A 22 0.62 16.78 -20.27
CA MET A 22 0.17 15.80 -19.27
C MET A 22 -1.12 15.14 -19.76
N THR A 23 -1.07 13.83 -19.99
CA THR A 23 -2.25 13.04 -20.34
C THR A 23 -2.75 12.34 -19.08
N VAL A 24 -3.81 12.86 -18.45
CA VAL A 24 -4.48 12.20 -17.32
C VAL A 24 -5.75 11.54 -17.84
N PHE A 25 -5.93 10.24 -17.57
CA PHE A 25 -7.06 9.47 -18.05
C PHE A 25 -8.27 9.62 -17.12
N LYS A 26 -9.46 9.89 -17.68
CA LYS A 26 -10.71 9.85 -16.90
C LYS A 26 -11.26 8.43 -16.89
N LEU A 27 -11.41 7.84 -15.72
CA LEU A 27 -12.00 6.52 -15.58
C LEU A 27 -13.52 6.57 -15.71
N SER A 28 -14.07 5.61 -16.46
CA SER A 28 -15.50 5.36 -16.58
C SER A 28 -15.99 4.39 -15.48
N LYS A 29 -17.26 3.97 -15.58
CA LYS A 29 -17.82 2.90 -14.74
C LYS A 29 -17.23 1.53 -15.05
N GLU A 30 -16.62 1.35 -16.23
CA GLU A 30 -15.98 0.09 -16.62
C GLU A 30 -14.76 -0.18 -15.76
N LEU A 31 -14.54 -1.47 -15.47
CA LEU A 31 -13.44 -1.93 -14.63
C LEU A 31 -12.16 -2.07 -15.47
N VAL A 32 -11.58 -0.93 -15.83
CA VAL A 32 -10.34 -0.83 -16.63
C VAL A 32 -9.43 0.28 -16.10
N PHE A 33 -8.12 0.12 -16.30
CA PHE A 33 -7.11 1.16 -16.12
C PHE A 33 -6.25 1.28 -17.38
N PRO A 34 -5.73 2.48 -17.70
CA PRO A 34 -4.64 2.62 -18.67
C PRO A 34 -3.38 1.93 -18.17
N SER A 35 -2.45 1.61 -19.07
CA SER A 35 -1.15 1.08 -18.65
C SER A 35 -0.45 2.06 -17.70
N PRO A 36 0.16 1.58 -16.60
CA PRO A 36 0.95 2.41 -15.69
C PRO A 36 2.08 3.18 -16.37
N GLU A 37 2.55 2.72 -17.53
CA GLU A 37 3.59 3.38 -18.34
C GLU A 37 3.17 4.77 -18.84
N TYR A 38 1.84 5.05 -18.88
CA TYR A 38 1.31 6.35 -19.27
C TYR A 38 1.20 7.35 -18.11
N ALA A 39 1.56 6.96 -16.89
CA ALA A 39 1.60 7.91 -15.80
C ALA A 39 2.60 9.03 -16.09
N ASP A 40 2.24 10.26 -15.69
CA ASP A 40 3.09 11.43 -15.89
C ASP A 40 4.38 11.40 -15.08
N ALA A 41 5.16 12.47 -15.16
CA ALA A 41 6.46 12.56 -14.45
C ALA A 41 6.32 12.51 -12.92
N ASP A 42 5.17 12.95 -12.38
CA ASP A 42 4.87 12.89 -10.95
C ASP A 42 4.24 11.55 -10.54
N GLY A 43 3.86 10.73 -11.53
CA GLY A 43 3.24 9.43 -11.35
C GLY A 43 1.70 9.45 -11.41
N LEU A 44 1.06 10.57 -11.70
CA LEU A 44 -0.39 10.62 -11.85
C LEU A 44 -0.80 9.94 -13.16
N LEU A 45 -1.74 9.01 -13.06
CA LEU A 45 -2.20 8.19 -14.20
C LEU A 45 -3.65 8.50 -14.58
N ALA A 46 -4.55 8.51 -13.61
CA ALA A 46 -5.97 8.62 -13.90
C ALA A 46 -6.75 9.33 -12.79
N VAL A 47 -7.98 9.76 -13.14
CA VAL A 47 -8.91 10.46 -12.25
C VAL A 47 -10.31 9.85 -12.33
N GLY A 48 -11.03 9.82 -11.21
CA GLY A 48 -12.41 9.31 -11.11
C GLY A 48 -12.47 7.80 -10.87
N GLY A 49 -13.52 7.14 -11.37
CA GLY A 49 -13.82 5.77 -11.01
C GLY A 49 -14.47 5.67 -9.62
N ASP A 50 -14.23 4.57 -8.91
CA ASP A 50 -14.79 4.26 -7.60
C ASP A 50 -13.80 3.48 -6.73
N LEU A 51 -14.10 3.30 -5.44
CA LEU A 51 -13.31 2.49 -4.49
C LEU A 51 -13.89 1.09 -4.26
N SER A 52 -14.57 0.51 -5.26
CA SER A 52 -15.03 -0.86 -5.16
C SER A 52 -13.86 -1.83 -4.98
N VAL A 53 -14.09 -2.91 -4.24
CA VAL A 53 -13.08 -3.96 -4.01
C VAL A 53 -12.46 -4.42 -5.34
N LYS A 54 -13.28 -4.64 -6.37
CA LYS A 54 -12.80 -5.08 -7.69
C LYS A 54 -11.85 -4.07 -8.33
N ARG A 55 -12.18 -2.77 -8.28
CA ARG A 55 -11.33 -1.71 -8.86
C ARG A 55 -10.04 -1.54 -8.07
N LEU A 56 -10.10 -1.56 -6.75
CA LEU A 56 -8.91 -1.50 -5.90
C LEU A 56 -7.98 -2.68 -6.17
N LEU A 57 -8.50 -3.91 -6.21
CA LEU A 57 -7.69 -5.09 -6.51
C LEU A 57 -7.05 -5.02 -7.90
N LEU A 58 -7.80 -4.59 -8.93
CA LEU A 58 -7.26 -4.38 -10.26
C LEU A 58 -6.14 -3.32 -10.25
N ALA A 59 -6.34 -2.20 -9.56
CA ALA A 59 -5.33 -1.15 -9.45
C ALA A 59 -4.03 -1.70 -8.84
N TYR A 60 -4.10 -2.37 -7.69
CA TYR A 60 -2.91 -2.93 -7.03
C TYR A 60 -2.23 -4.01 -7.86
N GLN A 61 -2.99 -4.85 -8.58
CA GLN A 61 -2.43 -5.82 -9.52
C GLN A 61 -1.63 -5.16 -10.65
N MET A 62 -1.99 -3.94 -11.02
CA MET A 62 -1.30 -3.15 -12.03
C MET A 62 -0.23 -2.18 -11.46
N GLY A 63 0.05 -2.25 -10.16
CA GLY A 63 1.01 -1.33 -9.52
C GLY A 63 0.49 0.10 -9.38
N ILE A 64 -0.83 0.27 -9.38
CA ILE A 64 -1.54 1.54 -9.25
C ILE A 64 -2.18 1.62 -7.87
N PHE A 65 -2.23 2.81 -7.27
CA PHE A 65 -2.91 3.02 -5.99
C PHE A 65 -3.67 4.35 -5.96
N PRO A 66 -4.74 4.47 -5.15
CA PRO A 66 -5.46 5.73 -4.97
C PRO A 66 -4.74 6.62 -3.94
N TRP A 67 -4.59 7.90 -4.25
CA TRP A 67 -4.11 8.90 -3.32
C TRP A 67 -4.67 10.27 -3.68
N TYR A 68 -5.54 10.81 -2.83
CA TYR A 68 -6.27 12.06 -3.08
C TYR A 68 -6.75 12.67 -1.76
N SER A 69 -7.13 13.95 -1.73
CA SER A 69 -7.72 14.62 -0.57
C SER A 69 -9.25 14.71 -0.69
N LYS A 70 -9.93 14.93 0.43
CA LYS A 70 -11.40 14.89 0.57
C LYS A 70 -12.16 15.72 -0.48
N GLU A 71 -11.62 16.84 -0.90
CA GLU A 71 -12.26 17.76 -1.87
C GLU A 71 -11.91 17.46 -3.34
N MET A 72 -11.04 16.47 -3.56
CA MET A 72 -10.60 16.09 -4.89
C MET A 72 -11.33 14.83 -5.39
N PRO A 73 -11.50 14.66 -6.70
CA PRO A 73 -11.89 13.35 -7.23
C PRO A 73 -10.82 12.31 -6.90
N ILE A 74 -11.18 11.02 -6.96
CA ILE A 74 -10.21 9.94 -6.78
C ILE A 74 -9.10 10.08 -7.81
N LEU A 75 -7.85 10.14 -7.35
CA LEU A 75 -6.66 10.18 -8.17
C LEU A 75 -5.91 8.86 -8.05
N TRP A 76 -5.44 8.33 -9.19
CA TRP A 76 -4.75 7.05 -9.30
C TRP A 76 -3.32 7.25 -9.75
N TRP A 77 -2.38 6.65 -9.03
CA TRP A 77 -0.95 6.92 -9.15
C TRP A 77 -0.14 5.67 -9.44
N SER A 78 0.90 5.82 -10.24
CA SER A 78 1.98 4.85 -10.42
C SER A 78 3.31 5.59 -10.59
N PRO A 79 3.95 6.03 -9.49
CA PRO A 79 5.17 6.83 -9.53
C PRO A 79 6.38 6.06 -10.06
N ASP A 80 7.34 6.83 -10.59
CA ASP A 80 8.66 6.36 -10.99
C ASP A 80 9.71 7.37 -10.48
N PRO A 81 10.65 6.99 -9.61
CA PRO A 81 10.89 5.63 -9.10
C PRO A 81 9.83 5.17 -8.09
N ARG A 82 9.75 3.85 -7.91
CA ARG A 82 8.93 3.18 -6.89
C ARG A 82 9.81 2.73 -5.73
N LEU A 83 9.45 3.07 -4.49
CA LEU A 83 10.16 2.55 -3.32
C LEU A 83 9.67 1.16 -2.97
N ILE A 84 10.59 0.21 -2.87
CA ILE A 84 10.30 -1.20 -2.53
C ILE A 84 11.23 -1.68 -1.43
N LEU A 85 10.79 -2.72 -0.70
CA LEU A 85 11.63 -3.48 0.22
C LEU A 85 11.44 -4.97 -0.06
N LYS A 86 12.53 -5.70 -0.28
CA LYS A 86 12.50 -7.15 -0.23
C LYS A 86 12.66 -7.58 1.22
N PRO A 87 11.86 -8.56 1.74
CA PRO A 87 11.94 -8.95 3.15
C PRO A 87 13.36 -9.32 3.61
N GLU A 88 14.17 -9.92 2.75
CA GLU A 88 15.57 -10.28 3.02
C GLU A 88 16.52 -9.06 3.18
N ASP A 89 16.15 -7.91 2.64
CA ASP A 89 16.96 -6.68 2.70
C ASP A 89 16.69 -5.83 3.96
N LEU A 90 15.82 -6.32 4.87
CA LEU A 90 15.44 -5.57 6.07
C LEU A 90 16.65 -5.22 6.93
N LYS A 91 16.86 -3.95 7.17
CA LYS A 91 17.87 -3.40 8.09
C LYS A 91 17.22 -2.89 9.36
N ILE A 92 17.61 -3.42 10.51
CA ILE A 92 17.04 -3.02 11.80
C ILE A 92 18.11 -2.27 12.60
N PRO A 93 17.90 -0.97 12.93
CA PRO A 93 18.83 -0.23 13.77
C PRO A 93 19.05 -0.92 15.12
N LYS A 94 20.30 -0.98 15.60
CA LYS A 94 20.68 -1.66 16.87
C LYS A 94 19.83 -1.23 18.06
N ARG A 95 19.48 0.08 18.13
CA ARG A 95 18.64 0.62 19.21
C ARG A 95 17.21 0.07 19.12
N LEU A 96 16.64 -0.05 17.91
CA LEU A 96 15.30 -0.60 17.71
C LEU A 96 15.27 -2.09 18.06
N MET A 97 16.28 -2.86 17.64
CA MET A 97 16.39 -4.29 17.98
C MET A 97 16.44 -4.51 19.50
N ARG A 98 17.15 -3.64 20.25
CA ARG A 98 17.15 -3.70 21.72
C ARG A 98 15.75 -3.48 22.33
N LEU A 99 14.96 -2.56 21.76
CA LEU A 99 13.59 -2.31 22.21
C LEU A 99 12.66 -3.50 21.91
N ILE A 100 12.81 -4.11 20.72
CA ILE A 100 12.07 -5.33 20.36
C ILE A 100 12.40 -6.45 21.35
N LYS A 101 13.69 -6.72 21.61
CA LYS A 101 14.13 -7.76 22.58
C LYS A 101 13.65 -7.50 24.00
N LYS A 102 13.45 -6.25 24.39
CA LYS A 102 12.89 -5.89 25.70
C LYS A 102 11.40 -6.24 25.83
N GLY A 103 10.69 -6.50 24.73
CA GLY A 103 9.27 -6.83 24.75
C GLY A 103 8.36 -5.70 25.24
N SER A 104 8.74 -4.43 24.96
CA SER A 104 8.00 -3.26 25.47
C SER A 104 6.62 -3.08 24.84
N PHE A 105 6.32 -3.79 23.75
CA PHE A 105 5.06 -3.75 23.03
C PHE A 105 4.56 -5.18 22.79
N LYS A 106 3.27 -5.40 23.01
CA LYS A 106 2.59 -6.60 22.50
C LYS A 106 2.23 -6.34 21.04
N ILE A 107 2.57 -7.27 20.15
CA ILE A 107 2.25 -7.19 18.72
C ILE A 107 1.14 -8.16 18.38
N THR A 108 0.20 -7.71 17.57
CA THR A 108 -0.90 -8.54 17.03
C THR A 108 -1.03 -8.31 15.53
N LEU A 109 -1.75 -9.19 14.86
CA LEU A 109 -2.10 -9.09 13.45
C LEU A 109 -3.62 -9.19 13.33
N ASP A 110 -4.22 -8.32 12.53
CA ASP A 110 -5.65 -8.34 12.17
C ASP A 110 -6.63 -8.35 13.37
N GLN A 111 -6.23 -7.82 14.52
CA GLN A 111 -7.11 -7.77 15.68
C GLN A 111 -7.91 -6.47 15.77
N ALA A 112 -7.38 -5.37 15.22
CA ALA A 112 -7.95 -4.04 15.33
C ALA A 112 -7.83 -3.23 14.03
N PHE A 113 -8.08 -3.83 12.86
CA PHE A 113 -7.89 -3.20 11.56
C PHE A 113 -8.61 -1.85 11.45
N SER A 114 -9.90 -1.81 11.86
CA SER A 114 -10.70 -0.57 11.80
C SER A 114 -10.12 0.54 12.68
N ASP A 115 -9.55 0.19 13.84
CA ASP A 115 -8.93 1.17 14.73
C ASP A 115 -7.61 1.66 14.13
N VAL A 116 -6.80 0.75 13.57
CA VAL A 116 -5.51 1.09 12.92
C VAL A 116 -5.72 2.08 11.77
N ILE A 117 -6.66 1.83 10.85
CA ILE A 117 -6.89 2.73 9.73
C ILE A 117 -7.44 4.10 10.18
N ARG A 118 -8.32 4.15 11.18
CA ARG A 118 -8.82 5.40 11.77
C ARG A 118 -7.71 6.18 12.48
N GLU A 119 -6.83 5.50 13.22
CA GLU A 119 -5.65 6.11 13.81
C GLU A 119 -4.70 6.68 12.74
N CYS A 120 -4.48 5.95 11.65
CA CYS A 120 -3.69 6.45 10.51
C CYS A 120 -4.33 7.70 9.88
N ALA A 121 -5.66 7.76 9.81
CA ALA A 121 -6.40 8.92 9.30
C ALA A 121 -6.33 10.12 10.24
N SER A 122 -6.19 9.91 11.56
CA SER A 122 -6.14 10.99 12.57
C SER A 122 -4.77 11.66 12.71
N VAL A 123 -3.69 11.08 12.16
CA VAL A 123 -2.33 11.61 12.30
C VAL A 123 -2.18 12.93 11.53
N LYS A 124 -1.98 14.02 12.26
CA LYS A 124 -1.58 15.31 11.67
C LYS A 124 -0.15 15.22 11.15
N ARG A 125 0.04 15.42 9.86
CA ARG A 125 1.37 15.44 9.23
C ARG A 125 1.80 16.90 9.01
N PRO A 126 3.05 17.28 9.31
CA PRO A 126 3.52 18.68 9.24
C PRO A 126 3.36 19.35 7.87
N SER A 127 3.23 18.56 6.81
CA SER A 127 3.12 19.02 5.41
C SER A 127 1.71 18.92 4.82
N GLN A 128 0.70 18.51 5.59
CA GLN A 128 -0.66 18.31 5.09
C GLN A 128 -1.67 18.91 6.06
N ASN A 129 -2.49 19.85 5.59
CA ASN A 129 -3.56 20.46 6.38
C ASN A 129 -4.71 19.45 6.66
N ASP A 130 -4.85 18.40 5.83
CA ASP A 130 -5.85 17.35 5.95
C ASP A 130 -5.26 15.95 5.69
N THR A 131 -5.92 14.92 6.23
CA THR A 131 -5.57 13.53 5.92
C THR A 131 -6.05 13.16 4.52
N TRP A 132 -5.23 12.36 3.81
CA TRP A 132 -5.65 11.76 2.53
C TRP A 132 -6.51 10.50 2.72
N ILE A 133 -6.60 9.96 3.94
CA ILE A 133 -7.44 8.80 4.24
C ILE A 133 -8.84 9.31 4.57
N THR A 134 -9.70 9.34 3.56
CA THR A 134 -11.11 9.78 3.67
C THR A 134 -11.97 8.68 4.27
N GLU A 135 -13.19 9.02 4.71
CA GLU A 135 -14.15 8.03 5.24
C GLU A 135 -14.49 6.96 4.18
N ASP A 136 -14.64 7.36 2.91
CA ASP A 136 -14.86 6.41 1.80
C ASP A 136 -13.69 5.42 1.65
N MET A 137 -12.45 5.88 1.87
CA MET A 137 -11.29 5.00 1.89
C MET A 137 -11.32 4.05 3.09
N ILE A 138 -11.63 4.56 4.29
CA ILE A 138 -11.74 3.71 5.49
C ILE A 138 -12.74 2.58 5.24
N GLU A 139 -13.93 2.90 4.73
CA GLU A 139 -14.95 1.90 4.41
C GLU A 139 -14.46 0.90 3.35
N ALA A 140 -13.84 1.38 2.27
CA ALA A 140 -13.35 0.54 1.19
C ALA A 140 -12.27 -0.45 1.67
N TYR A 141 -11.31 0.03 2.49
CA TYR A 141 -10.25 -0.82 3.02
C TYR A 141 -10.75 -1.76 4.12
N CYS A 142 -11.75 -1.36 4.91
CA CYS A 142 -12.43 -2.29 5.82
C CYS A 142 -13.14 -3.42 5.06
N ARG A 143 -13.76 -3.13 3.91
CA ARG A 143 -14.32 -4.19 3.03
C ARG A 143 -13.22 -5.12 2.50
N LEU A 144 -12.08 -4.57 2.04
CA LEU A 144 -10.92 -5.39 1.63
C LEU A 144 -10.41 -6.28 2.77
N HIS A 145 -10.41 -5.77 4.01
CA HIS A 145 -10.05 -6.56 5.19
C HIS A 145 -11.04 -7.70 5.45
N GLN A 146 -12.34 -7.42 5.39
CA GLN A 146 -13.39 -8.45 5.54
C GLN A 146 -13.28 -9.54 4.48
N GLU A 147 -12.85 -9.20 3.26
CA GLU A 147 -12.61 -10.14 2.18
C GLU A 147 -11.22 -10.82 2.23
N GLY A 148 -10.38 -10.49 3.22
CA GLY A 148 -9.07 -11.10 3.45
C GLY A 148 -7.96 -10.60 2.52
N PHE A 149 -8.09 -9.38 1.99
CA PHE A 149 -7.06 -8.74 1.17
C PHE A 149 -6.28 -7.65 1.88
N ALA A 150 -6.88 -6.97 2.86
CA ALA A 150 -6.19 -5.97 3.66
C ALA A 150 -5.92 -6.48 5.07
N HIS A 151 -4.75 -6.13 5.60
CA HIS A 151 -4.24 -6.63 6.88
C HIS A 151 -3.62 -5.51 7.69
N SER A 152 -3.65 -5.68 9.02
CA SER A 152 -3.04 -4.75 9.97
C SER A 152 -2.03 -5.42 10.88
N VAL A 153 -1.10 -4.62 11.37
CA VAL A 153 -0.19 -4.98 12.47
C VAL A 153 -0.35 -3.92 13.55
N GLU A 154 -0.64 -4.36 14.76
CA GLU A 154 -0.89 -3.52 15.91
C GLU A 154 0.26 -3.60 16.92
N SER A 155 0.64 -2.45 17.49
CA SER A 155 1.52 -2.34 18.65
C SER A 155 0.73 -1.85 19.85
N TRP A 156 0.69 -2.67 20.91
CA TRP A 156 -0.03 -2.41 22.14
C TRP A 156 0.94 -2.18 23.30
N GLN A 157 0.60 -1.21 24.15
CA GLN A 157 1.30 -0.98 25.41
C GLN A 157 0.28 -0.71 26.51
N ASN A 158 0.38 -1.42 27.63
CA ASN A 158 -0.57 -1.33 28.75
C ASN A 158 -2.05 -1.54 28.36
N GLY A 159 -2.31 -2.37 27.35
CA GLY A 159 -3.65 -2.64 26.84
C GLY A 159 -4.17 -1.60 25.82
N GLU A 160 -3.44 -0.53 25.57
CA GLU A 160 -3.80 0.52 24.61
C GLU A 160 -3.13 0.31 23.25
N LEU A 161 -3.83 0.61 22.16
CA LEU A 161 -3.31 0.63 20.80
C LEU A 161 -2.47 1.91 20.61
N VAL A 162 -1.14 1.76 20.59
CA VAL A 162 -0.20 2.90 20.58
C VAL A 162 0.57 3.06 19.27
N GLY A 163 0.38 2.16 18.33
CA GLY A 163 0.96 2.24 17.00
C GLY A 163 0.51 1.08 16.14
N GLY A 164 0.71 1.19 14.85
CA GLY A 164 0.34 0.16 13.90
C GLY A 164 0.51 0.62 12.48
N LEU A 165 0.20 -0.28 11.57
CA LEU A 165 0.18 -0.04 10.13
C LEU A 165 -0.86 -0.96 9.48
N TYR A 166 -1.25 -0.61 8.26
CA TYR A 166 -2.08 -1.49 7.43
C TYR A 166 -1.61 -1.47 5.98
N GLY A 167 -2.05 -2.46 5.23
CA GLY A 167 -1.77 -2.60 3.82
C GLY A 167 -2.54 -3.72 3.17
N ILE A 168 -2.27 -3.96 1.89
CA ILE A 168 -2.94 -4.95 1.05
C ILE A 168 -1.98 -6.08 0.72
N SER A 169 -2.49 -7.30 0.69
CA SER A 169 -1.77 -8.51 0.34
C SER A 169 -2.34 -9.12 -0.93
N LEU A 170 -1.53 -9.27 -1.97
CA LEU A 170 -1.88 -9.95 -3.21
C LEU A 170 -0.73 -10.88 -3.64
N GLY A 171 -1.02 -12.16 -3.81
CA GLY A 171 0.01 -13.15 -4.10
C GLY A 171 1.10 -13.17 -3.02
N ARG A 172 2.34 -12.86 -3.42
CA ARG A 172 3.50 -12.67 -2.53
C ARG A 172 3.97 -11.22 -2.46
N ALA A 173 3.11 -10.27 -2.81
CA ALA A 173 3.34 -8.84 -2.65
C ALA A 173 2.48 -8.27 -1.52
N PHE A 174 3.07 -7.36 -0.74
CA PHE A 174 2.39 -6.55 0.26
C PHE A 174 2.53 -5.08 -0.10
N PHE A 175 1.43 -4.34 -0.11
CA PHE A 175 1.38 -2.92 -0.41
C PHE A 175 1.14 -2.16 0.91
N GLY A 176 2.15 -1.46 1.38
CA GLY A 176 2.07 -0.67 2.61
C GLY A 176 1.29 0.62 2.37
N GLU A 177 0.19 0.83 3.09
CA GLU A 177 -0.66 2.00 2.90
C GLU A 177 -0.30 3.15 3.85
N SER A 178 -0.41 2.90 5.14
CA SER A 178 -0.14 3.92 6.13
C SER A 178 0.27 3.31 7.47
N MET A 179 0.89 4.14 8.31
CA MET A 179 1.24 3.79 9.68
C MET A 179 1.05 4.99 10.61
N PHE A 180 0.78 4.70 11.88
CA PHE A 180 0.68 5.69 12.94
C PHE A 180 1.50 5.30 14.16
N SER A 181 1.83 6.27 15.02
CA SER A 181 2.60 6.06 16.23
C SER A 181 2.24 7.10 17.28
N ARG A 182 1.55 6.68 18.34
CA ARG A 182 1.28 7.52 19.53
C ARG A 182 2.45 7.49 20.51
N VAL A 183 3.16 6.36 20.56
CA VAL A 183 4.36 6.16 21.36
C VAL A 183 5.57 5.96 20.46
N SER A 184 6.70 6.57 20.82
CA SER A 184 7.94 6.48 20.03
C SER A 184 8.31 5.04 19.70
N ASN A 185 8.60 4.79 18.42
CA ASN A 185 8.98 3.50 17.84
C ASN A 185 7.85 2.45 17.73
N ALA A 186 6.62 2.71 18.16
CA ALA A 186 5.53 1.72 18.08
C ALA A 186 5.28 1.27 16.64
N SER A 187 5.13 2.20 15.67
CA SER A 187 4.96 1.86 14.26
C SER A 187 6.20 1.18 13.64
N LYS A 188 7.41 1.56 14.09
CA LYS A 188 8.65 0.93 13.62
C LYS A 188 8.75 -0.53 14.03
N ILE A 189 8.32 -0.82 15.26
CA ILE A 189 8.30 -2.20 15.78
C ILE A 189 7.23 -3.00 15.05
N ALA A 190 6.02 -2.44 14.84
CA ALA A 190 4.99 -3.05 14.00
C ALA A 190 5.51 -3.39 12.60
N PHE A 191 6.24 -2.45 11.96
CA PHE A 191 6.81 -2.65 10.62
C PHE A 191 7.84 -3.78 10.60
N VAL A 192 8.74 -3.87 11.58
CA VAL A 192 9.72 -4.97 11.67
C VAL A 192 9.00 -6.32 11.80
N HIS A 193 7.99 -6.41 12.66
CA HIS A 193 7.21 -7.64 12.83
C HIS A 193 6.40 -8.00 11.58
N LEU A 194 5.86 -7.00 10.85
CA LEU A 194 5.27 -7.23 9.53
C LEU A 194 6.28 -7.90 8.60
N VAL A 195 7.48 -7.30 8.44
CA VAL A 195 8.47 -7.83 7.50
C VAL A 195 8.91 -9.24 7.87
N TRP A 196 9.11 -9.53 9.16
CA TRP A 196 9.41 -10.90 9.62
C TRP A 196 8.28 -11.88 9.31
N PHE A 197 7.02 -11.47 9.56
CA PHE A 197 5.86 -12.28 9.22
C PHE A 197 5.78 -12.55 7.71
N LEU A 198 5.94 -11.52 6.89
CA LEU A 198 5.94 -11.65 5.42
C LEU A 198 7.07 -12.57 4.94
N ALA A 199 8.28 -12.43 5.48
CA ALA A 199 9.41 -13.31 5.18
C ALA A 199 9.09 -14.77 5.50
N SER A 200 8.49 -15.06 6.67
CA SER A 200 8.10 -16.41 7.07
C SER A 200 7.03 -17.04 6.18
N ARG A 201 6.27 -16.22 5.45
CA ARG A 201 5.23 -16.62 4.49
C ARG A 201 5.68 -16.55 3.03
N SER A 202 7.00 -16.39 2.80
CA SER A 202 7.63 -16.34 1.48
C SER A 202 7.14 -15.18 0.59
N PHE A 203 6.75 -14.06 1.18
CA PHE A 203 6.54 -12.85 0.42
C PHE A 203 7.88 -12.38 -0.18
N SER A 204 7.84 -11.88 -1.40
CA SER A 204 9.03 -11.45 -2.14
C SER A 204 9.12 -9.94 -2.34
N LEU A 205 8.02 -9.21 -2.15
CA LEU A 205 7.93 -7.79 -2.45
C LEU A 205 7.07 -7.06 -1.42
N ILE A 206 7.63 -5.99 -0.86
CA ILE A 206 6.89 -4.99 -0.10
C ILE A 206 6.95 -3.69 -0.89
N ASP A 207 5.81 -3.26 -1.39
CA ASP A 207 5.64 -1.97 -2.06
C ASP A 207 5.47 -0.88 -1.00
N CYS A 208 6.45 0.01 -0.93
CA CYS A 208 6.46 1.17 -0.04
C CYS A 208 5.99 2.45 -0.75
N GLN A 209 5.64 2.37 -2.03
CA GLN A 209 5.10 3.42 -2.89
C GLN A 209 6.07 4.61 -3.06
N LEU A 210 6.16 5.50 -2.09
CA LEU A 210 6.92 6.75 -2.17
C LEU A 210 8.18 6.72 -1.31
N THR A 211 9.23 7.37 -1.78
CA THR A 211 10.52 7.44 -1.08
C THR A 211 10.42 8.28 0.18
N THR A 212 10.77 7.67 1.31
CA THR A 212 10.89 8.35 2.60
C THR A 212 12.20 7.98 3.29
N LYS A 213 12.82 8.94 3.99
CA LYS A 213 14.03 8.69 4.79
C LYS A 213 13.82 7.57 5.82
N HIS A 214 12.60 7.45 6.32
CA HIS A 214 12.21 6.42 7.27
C HIS A 214 12.36 5.02 6.67
N LEU A 215 11.73 4.75 5.53
CA LEU A 215 11.76 3.44 4.88
C LEU A 215 13.13 3.11 4.29
N LEU A 216 13.86 4.10 3.76
CA LEU A 216 15.27 3.92 3.36
C LEU A 216 16.13 3.44 4.52
N SER A 217 15.89 3.91 5.75
CA SER A 217 16.63 3.46 6.94
C SER A 217 16.38 2.00 7.32
N PHE A 218 15.31 1.39 6.81
CA PHE A 218 14.99 -0.03 6.94
C PHE A 218 15.49 -0.88 5.77
N GLY A 219 16.20 -0.30 4.82
CA GLY A 219 16.77 -1.03 3.67
C GLY A 219 15.92 -0.99 2.41
N ALA A 220 14.79 -0.24 2.41
CA ALA A 220 14.02 -0.02 1.20
C ALA A 220 14.89 0.68 0.13
N GLN A 221 14.64 0.37 -1.14
CA GLN A 221 15.41 0.86 -2.28
C GLN A 221 14.47 1.38 -3.37
N GLU A 222 14.91 2.39 -4.09
CA GLU A 222 14.21 2.87 -5.26
C GLU A 222 14.41 1.90 -6.43
N SER A 223 13.33 1.62 -7.14
CA SER A 223 13.30 0.79 -8.33
C SER A 223 12.60 1.55 -9.45
N GLN A 224 13.09 1.43 -10.67
CA GLN A 224 12.36 1.93 -11.83
C GLN A 224 10.99 1.23 -11.92
N ARG A 225 9.94 1.96 -12.33
CA ARG A 225 8.58 1.41 -12.47
C ARG A 225 8.56 0.11 -13.26
N LYS A 226 9.28 0.04 -14.37
CA LYS A 226 9.36 -1.17 -15.21
C LYS A 226 9.84 -2.40 -14.42
N GLU A 227 10.88 -2.24 -13.62
CA GLU A 227 11.42 -3.33 -12.80
C GLU A 227 10.50 -3.69 -11.65
N PHE A 228 9.89 -2.68 -10.99
CA PHE A 228 8.86 -2.91 -9.99
C PHE A 228 7.69 -3.72 -10.56
N LEU A 229 7.15 -3.35 -11.74
CA LEU A 229 6.05 -4.07 -12.39
C LEU A 229 6.42 -5.50 -12.77
N ARG A 230 7.68 -5.75 -13.17
CA ARG A 230 8.18 -7.10 -13.41
C ARG A 230 8.16 -7.94 -12.12
N MET A 231 8.72 -7.42 -11.03
CA MET A 231 8.72 -8.08 -9.71
C MET A 231 7.30 -8.30 -9.18
N LEU A 232 6.43 -7.32 -9.35
CA LEU A 232 5.02 -7.44 -8.98
C LEU A 232 4.35 -8.56 -9.77
N GLY A 233 4.54 -8.62 -11.09
CA GLY A 233 4.01 -9.69 -11.94
C GLY A 233 4.45 -11.08 -11.49
N GLU A 234 5.71 -11.24 -11.04
CA GLU A 234 6.22 -12.50 -10.47
C GLU A 234 5.55 -12.83 -9.13
N ALA A 235 5.40 -11.85 -8.24
CA ALA A 235 4.75 -12.05 -6.94
C ALA A 235 3.27 -12.43 -7.09
N LEU A 236 2.59 -11.92 -8.09
CA LEU A 236 1.17 -12.19 -8.38
C LEU A 236 0.91 -13.58 -9.00
N GLN A 237 1.94 -14.32 -9.42
CA GLN A 237 1.77 -15.71 -9.89
C GLN A 237 1.33 -16.66 -8.75
N TYR A 238 1.48 -16.25 -7.51
CA TYR A 238 1.14 -17.03 -6.34
C TYR A 238 -0.28 -16.71 -5.85
N LYS A 239 -0.93 -17.73 -5.25
CA LYS A 239 -2.27 -17.54 -4.67
C LYS A 239 -2.21 -16.57 -3.49
N THR A 240 -3.14 -15.62 -3.46
CA THR A 240 -3.32 -14.72 -2.31
C THR A 240 -3.81 -15.49 -1.09
N GLN A 241 -3.13 -15.31 0.04
CA GLN A 241 -3.53 -15.85 1.34
C GLN A 241 -4.58 -14.92 1.96
N ARG A 242 -5.83 -15.37 1.98
CA ARG A 242 -6.99 -14.56 2.41
C ARG A 242 -7.45 -14.84 3.84
N GLU A 243 -6.75 -15.73 4.55
CA GLU A 243 -7.04 -15.97 5.95
C GLU A 243 -6.64 -14.78 6.83
N LYS A 244 -7.35 -14.61 7.95
CA LYS A 244 -6.98 -13.65 8.99
C LYS A 244 -5.57 -13.96 9.50
N TRP A 245 -4.69 -12.97 9.50
CA TRP A 245 -3.31 -13.15 9.92
C TRP A 245 -3.20 -13.32 11.44
N LYS A 246 -2.32 -14.24 11.84
CA LYS A 246 -2.01 -14.50 13.24
C LYS A 246 -0.52 -14.73 13.38
N LEU A 247 0.07 -14.21 14.45
CA LEU A 247 1.43 -14.59 14.80
C LEU A 247 1.46 -16.07 15.23
N PRO A 248 2.57 -16.79 15.00
CA PRO A 248 2.77 -18.12 15.56
C PRO A 248 2.60 -18.08 17.08
N GLU A 249 1.97 -19.10 17.66
CA GLU A 249 1.88 -19.24 19.11
C GLU A 249 3.31 -19.45 19.66
N GLY A 250 3.79 -18.57 20.55
CA GLY A 250 5.10 -18.68 21.22
C GLY A 250 6.20 -17.76 20.69
N GLY A 251 5.86 -16.69 19.92
CA GLY A 251 6.81 -15.66 19.52
C GLY A 251 6.88 -14.47 20.50
#